data_ee14cb399088e567845cdfb2b1ca7ff1
#
_entry.id   ee14cb399088e567845cdfb2b1ca7ff1
#
_cell.length_a   1.000
_cell.length_b   1.000
_cell.length_c   1.000
_cell.angle_alpha   90.00
_cell.angle_beta   90.00
_cell.angle_gamma   90.00
#
_symmetry.space_group_name_H-M   'P 1'
#
loop_
_entity.id
_entity.type
_entity.pdbx_description
1 polymer ?
#
loop_
_entity_poly.entity_id
_entity_poly.type
_entity_poly.pdbx_seq_one_letter_code
_entity_poly.pdbx_strand_id
1 'polypeptide(L)'
;EAGCGGCMEELLRTRVDRFSLAEAHKLSEIEQIRDAGKLSEILIPVDQMFLSYPKVTVLEKYRLALANGNSFTAQMLADMDPADVKAADMVGTADNTGKADREVTVAAQIHDGSFVRVYSAEDVFYGIYQYTQAEKRFIPYKMFLPQ
;
A
#
# COMPACT_ATOMS: atom_id res chain seq x y z
N GLU A 1 -29.35 12.88 29.35
CA GLU A 1 -29.46 11.41 29.59
C GLU A 1 -30.90 11.11 29.99
N ALA A 2 -31.54 10.15 29.26
CA ALA A 2 -32.98 9.86 29.48
C ALA A 2 -33.26 9.00 30.72
N GLY A 3 -32.23 8.62 31.52
CA GLY A 3 -32.38 7.87 32.78
C GLY A 3 -32.91 6.43 32.62
N CYS A 4 -33.05 5.91 31.41
CA CYS A 4 -33.49 4.54 31.11
C CYS A 4 -32.39 3.77 30.39
N GLY A 5 -32.32 2.46 30.61
CA GLY A 5 -31.46 1.55 29.84
C GLY A 5 -31.92 1.49 28.41
N GLY A 6 -30.98 1.21 27.51
CA GLY A 6 -31.26 0.97 26.09
C GLY A 6 -30.49 -0.26 25.60
N CYS A 7 -31.07 -0.99 24.65
CA CYS A 7 -30.40 -2.07 23.94
C CYS A 7 -30.43 -1.78 22.45
N MET A 8 -29.41 -2.30 21.75
CA MET A 8 -29.36 -2.20 20.29
C MET A 8 -30.23 -3.31 19.70
N GLU A 9 -31.26 -2.94 18.94
CA GLU A 9 -32.15 -3.86 18.26
C GLU A 9 -31.60 -4.24 16.88
N GLU A 10 -31.12 -3.25 16.12
CA GLU A 10 -30.50 -3.46 14.82
C GLU A 10 -29.23 -2.63 14.66
N LEU A 11 -28.23 -3.17 13.96
CA LEU A 11 -27.04 -2.46 13.54
C LEU A 11 -26.75 -2.72 12.07
N LEU A 12 -26.83 -1.70 11.24
CA LEU A 12 -26.39 -1.75 9.87
C LEU A 12 -25.09 -0.96 9.70
N ARG A 13 -23.99 -1.66 9.39
CA ARG A 13 -22.72 -1.00 9.06
C ARG A 13 -22.75 -0.56 7.60
N THR A 14 -22.80 0.73 7.36
CA THR A 14 -22.88 1.31 6.03
C THR A 14 -21.52 1.55 5.39
N ARG A 15 -20.44 1.61 6.18
CA ARG A 15 -19.08 1.83 5.70
C ARG A 15 -18.03 1.31 6.69
N VAL A 16 -16.92 0.81 6.16
CA VAL A 16 -15.70 0.51 6.90
C VAL A 16 -14.52 1.03 6.09
N ASP A 17 -13.85 2.09 6.60
CA ASP A 17 -12.79 2.78 5.88
C ASP A 17 -13.25 3.20 4.48
N ARG A 18 -12.61 2.72 3.42
CA ARG A 18 -12.96 3.00 2.02
C ARG A 18 -14.10 2.12 1.48
N PHE A 19 -14.43 1.02 2.16
CA PHE A 19 -15.46 0.08 1.71
C PHE A 19 -16.85 0.55 2.09
N SER A 20 -17.72 0.70 1.12
CA SER A 20 -19.11 1.08 1.30
C SER A 20 -20.05 -0.14 1.22
N LEU A 21 -21.23 -0.03 1.85
CA LEU A 21 -22.27 -1.07 1.74
C LEU A 21 -22.74 -1.27 0.29
N ALA A 22 -22.68 -0.22 -0.53
CA ALA A 22 -23.09 -0.30 -1.94
C ALA A 22 -22.17 -1.19 -2.79
N GLU A 23 -20.93 -1.38 -2.35
CA GLU A 23 -19.92 -2.23 -3.02
C GLU A 23 -19.84 -3.63 -2.40
N ALA A 24 -20.62 -3.90 -1.36
CA ALA A 24 -20.62 -5.17 -0.67
C ALA A 24 -21.45 -6.22 -1.43
N HIS A 25 -20.92 -7.42 -1.51
CA HIS A 25 -21.61 -8.58 -2.08
C HIS A 25 -22.22 -9.45 -0.97
N LYS A 26 -23.39 -10.02 -1.23
CA LYS A 26 -23.97 -11.04 -0.35
C LYS A 26 -23.21 -12.36 -0.50
N LEU A 27 -23.22 -13.19 0.53
CA LEU A 27 -22.54 -14.49 0.50
C LEU A 27 -23.02 -15.36 -0.67
N SER A 28 -24.32 -15.36 -0.94
CA SER A 28 -24.92 -16.11 -2.08
C SER A 28 -24.44 -15.61 -3.44
N GLU A 29 -24.18 -14.31 -3.60
CA GLU A 29 -23.61 -13.73 -4.82
C GLU A 29 -22.14 -14.13 -4.98
N ILE A 30 -21.36 -14.10 -3.87
CA ILE A 30 -19.96 -14.54 -3.87
C ILE A 30 -19.86 -16.02 -4.27
N GLU A 31 -20.76 -16.88 -3.76
CA GLU A 31 -20.80 -18.30 -4.14
C GLU A 31 -21.04 -18.48 -5.64
N GLN A 32 -22.01 -17.76 -6.21
CA GLN A 32 -22.29 -17.80 -7.66
C GLN A 32 -21.10 -17.32 -8.50
N ILE A 33 -20.46 -16.23 -8.09
CA ILE A 33 -19.28 -15.67 -8.76
C ILE A 33 -18.10 -16.66 -8.68
N ARG A 34 -17.90 -17.31 -7.53
CA ARG A 34 -16.88 -18.37 -7.33
C ARG A 34 -17.15 -19.55 -8.27
N ASP A 35 -18.37 -20.04 -8.31
CA ASP A 35 -18.73 -21.22 -9.11
C ASP A 35 -18.67 -20.91 -10.63
N ALA A 36 -18.83 -19.64 -11.00
CA ALA A 36 -18.58 -19.15 -12.36
C ALA A 36 -17.08 -18.93 -12.68
N GLY A 37 -16.16 -19.15 -11.71
CA GLY A 37 -14.71 -18.94 -11.89
C GLY A 37 -14.28 -17.46 -11.96
N LYS A 38 -15.14 -16.54 -11.53
CA LYS A 38 -14.96 -15.08 -11.65
C LYS A 38 -14.59 -14.39 -10.34
N LEU A 39 -14.12 -15.13 -9.35
CA LEU A 39 -13.82 -14.60 -8.03
C LEU A 39 -12.78 -13.45 -8.08
N SER A 40 -11.84 -13.52 -9.03
CA SER A 40 -10.84 -12.47 -9.24
C SER A 40 -11.41 -11.10 -9.62
N GLU A 41 -12.63 -11.05 -10.17
CA GLU A 41 -13.28 -9.79 -10.57
C GLU A 41 -13.76 -8.97 -9.36
N ILE A 42 -14.01 -9.63 -8.22
CA ILE A 42 -14.48 -8.99 -6.98
C ILE A 42 -13.43 -8.92 -5.89
N LEU A 43 -12.28 -9.59 -6.06
CA LEU A 43 -11.19 -9.54 -5.11
C LEU A 43 -10.40 -8.24 -5.27
N ILE A 44 -10.26 -7.53 -4.16
CA ILE A 44 -9.44 -6.32 -4.11
C ILE A 44 -8.02 -6.73 -3.71
N PRO A 45 -7.00 -6.49 -4.56
CA PRO A 45 -5.61 -6.75 -4.23
C PRO A 45 -5.16 -6.02 -2.96
N VAL A 46 -4.32 -6.67 -2.17
CA VAL A 46 -3.88 -6.15 -0.86
C VAL A 46 -3.14 -4.82 -1.00
N ASP A 47 -2.37 -4.64 -2.05
CA ASP A 47 -1.60 -3.41 -2.33
C ASP A 47 -2.50 -2.19 -2.54
N GLN A 48 -3.73 -2.39 -3.01
CA GLN A 48 -4.71 -1.31 -3.15
C GLN A 48 -5.16 -0.71 -1.81
N MET A 49 -4.95 -1.41 -0.70
CA MET A 49 -5.20 -0.87 0.64
C MET A 49 -4.21 0.21 1.04
N PHE A 50 -3.08 0.29 0.34
CA PHE A 50 -1.95 1.15 0.67
C PHE A 50 -1.63 2.18 -0.42
N LEU A 51 -2.63 2.59 -1.21
CA LEU A 51 -2.44 3.53 -2.33
C LEU A 51 -1.90 4.90 -1.89
N SER A 52 -2.06 5.27 -0.62
CA SER A 52 -1.48 6.49 -0.05
C SER A 52 0.05 6.43 0.06
N TYR A 53 0.65 5.22 0.03
CA TYR A 53 2.09 5.06 0.08
C TYR A 53 2.66 5.02 -1.35
N PRO A 54 3.78 5.71 -1.60
CA PRO A 54 4.44 5.67 -2.90
C PRO A 54 4.88 4.26 -3.28
N LYS A 55 4.80 3.95 -4.58
CA LYS A 55 5.26 2.67 -5.14
C LYS A 55 6.75 2.76 -5.43
N VAL A 56 7.50 1.72 -5.08
CA VAL A 56 8.90 1.53 -5.44
C VAL A 56 9.11 0.13 -6.01
N THR A 57 9.92 0.03 -7.05
CA THR A 57 10.24 -1.23 -7.72
C THR A 57 11.69 -1.61 -7.47
N VAL A 58 11.91 -2.83 -6.97
CA VAL A 58 13.25 -3.37 -6.71
C VAL A 58 13.74 -4.10 -7.95
N LEU A 59 15.02 -3.88 -8.32
CA LEU A 59 15.67 -4.55 -9.44
C LEU A 59 15.64 -6.07 -9.30
N GLU A 60 15.42 -6.79 -10.41
CA GLU A 60 15.24 -8.25 -10.44
C GLU A 60 16.39 -9.02 -9.77
N LYS A 61 17.62 -8.58 -9.94
CA LYS A 61 18.80 -9.21 -9.30
C LYS A 61 18.72 -9.30 -7.77
N TYR A 62 17.84 -8.51 -7.13
CA TYR A 62 17.64 -8.50 -5.67
C TYR A 62 16.33 -9.18 -5.24
N ARG A 63 15.61 -9.82 -6.15
CA ARG A 63 14.32 -10.48 -5.88
C ARG A 63 14.40 -11.49 -4.72
N LEU A 64 15.45 -12.29 -4.66
CA LEU A 64 15.64 -13.25 -3.56
C LEU A 64 15.81 -12.57 -2.20
N ALA A 65 16.53 -11.45 -2.15
CA ALA A 65 16.69 -10.68 -0.92
C ALA A 65 15.33 -10.10 -0.47
N LEU A 66 14.54 -9.62 -1.42
CA LEU A 66 13.20 -9.10 -1.18
C LEU A 66 12.26 -10.21 -0.68
N ALA A 67 12.26 -11.38 -1.31
CA ALA A 67 11.45 -12.53 -0.91
C ALA A 67 11.78 -13.03 0.51
N ASN A 68 13.02 -12.89 0.95
CA ASN A 68 13.46 -13.22 2.30
C ASN A 68 13.17 -12.10 3.34
N GLY A 69 12.53 -11.01 2.93
CA GLY A 69 12.23 -9.89 3.82
C GLY A 69 13.45 -9.08 4.25
N ASN A 70 14.51 -9.07 3.44
CA ASN A 70 15.70 -8.30 3.76
C ASN A 70 15.47 -6.80 3.50
N SER A 71 16.15 -5.97 4.28
CA SER A 71 16.24 -4.53 4.03
C SER A 71 17.00 -4.25 2.73
N PHE A 72 16.69 -3.14 2.07
CA PHE A 72 17.37 -2.72 0.85
C PHE A 72 17.68 -1.22 0.87
N THR A 73 18.59 -0.79 -0.01
CA THR A 73 18.96 0.61 -0.20
C THR A 73 18.37 1.18 -1.48
N ALA A 74 18.38 2.51 -1.63
CA ALA A 74 17.91 3.17 -2.84
C ALA A 74 18.61 2.70 -4.14
N GLN A 75 19.86 2.25 -4.04
CA GLN A 75 20.61 1.70 -5.19
C GLN A 75 20.04 0.39 -5.73
N MET A 76 19.16 -0.27 -4.99
CA MET A 76 18.50 -1.51 -5.38
C MET A 76 17.16 -1.27 -6.10
N LEU A 77 16.73 0.00 -6.20
CA LEU A 77 15.50 0.39 -6.89
C LEU A 77 15.74 0.55 -8.39
N ALA A 78 14.71 0.18 -9.18
CA ALA A 78 14.74 0.31 -10.64
C ALA A 78 14.45 1.76 -11.09
N ASP A 79 13.61 2.47 -10.34
CA ASP A 79 13.00 3.73 -10.72
C ASP A 79 13.48 4.94 -9.89
N MET A 80 14.54 4.77 -9.09
CA MET A 80 15.11 5.87 -8.29
C MET A 80 16.56 6.12 -8.62
N ASP A 81 16.86 7.35 -9.00
CA ASP A 81 18.24 7.84 -9.02
C ASP A 81 18.71 8.02 -7.56
N PRO A 82 19.90 7.52 -7.18
CA PRO A 82 20.47 7.75 -5.84
C PRO A 82 20.61 9.22 -5.46
N ALA A 83 20.62 10.13 -6.44
CA ALA A 83 20.64 11.57 -6.23
C ALA A 83 19.29 12.09 -5.69
N ASP A 84 18.19 11.45 -6.04
CA ASP A 84 16.84 11.86 -5.68
C ASP A 84 16.54 11.67 -4.18
N VAL A 85 17.17 10.69 -3.53
CA VAL A 85 17.03 10.47 -2.08
C VAL A 85 17.66 11.62 -1.27
N LYS A 86 18.65 12.34 -1.84
CA LYS A 86 19.29 13.48 -1.19
C LYS A 86 18.50 14.79 -1.33
N ALA A 87 17.66 14.90 -2.36
CA ALA A 87 16.88 16.10 -2.62
C ALA A 87 15.64 16.23 -1.73
N ALA A 88 15.16 15.11 -1.17
CA ALA A 88 13.98 15.06 -0.30
C ALA A 88 14.18 15.78 1.06
N ASP A 89 15.40 16.04 1.47
CA ASP A 89 15.72 16.75 2.74
C ASP A 89 15.41 18.26 2.69
N MET A 90 14.96 18.83 1.58
CA MET A 90 14.86 20.29 1.41
C MET A 90 13.46 20.86 1.15
N VAL A 91 12.37 20.09 1.15
CA VAL A 91 11.03 20.65 0.88
C VAL A 91 10.05 20.34 2.01
N GLY A 92 9.85 21.37 2.84
CA GLY A 92 8.74 21.44 3.78
C GLY A 92 7.42 21.77 3.09
N THR A 93 6.36 21.17 3.60
CA THR A 93 4.93 21.55 3.54
C THR A 93 4.41 22.16 2.25
N ALA A 94 3.53 21.45 1.54
CA ALA A 94 2.43 22.04 0.77
C ALA A 94 1.26 21.08 0.59
N ASP A 95 0.17 21.52 1.13
CA ASP A 95 -1.25 21.45 0.80
C ASP A 95 -1.77 20.47 -0.24
N ASN A 96 -2.84 19.80 0.17
CA ASN A 96 -3.55 18.72 -0.48
C ASN A 96 -4.70 19.29 -1.32
N THR A 97 -4.53 19.46 -2.62
CA THR A 97 -5.66 19.65 -3.55
C THR A 97 -5.43 18.91 -4.88
N GLY A 98 -6.23 17.92 -5.05
CA GLY A 98 -6.80 17.26 -6.19
C GLY A 98 -6.15 17.26 -7.57
N LYS A 99 -6.09 16.06 -8.10
CA LYS A 99 -6.30 15.67 -9.51
C LYS A 99 -5.08 15.35 -10.37
N ALA A 100 -5.16 14.18 -10.93
CA ALA A 100 -4.61 13.69 -12.22
C ALA A 100 -3.12 13.32 -12.24
N ASP A 101 -2.91 12.04 -12.52
CA ASP A 101 -1.82 11.44 -13.32
C ASP A 101 -0.60 12.35 -13.57
N ARG A 102 0.22 12.47 -12.57
CA ARG A 102 1.62 12.82 -12.69
C ARG A 102 2.39 11.71 -11.97
N GLU A 103 3.24 11.04 -12.71
CA GLU A 103 4.43 10.38 -12.17
C GLU A 103 5.16 11.41 -11.28
N VAL A 104 4.71 11.51 -10.05
CA VAL A 104 5.42 12.29 -9.03
C VAL A 104 6.67 11.47 -8.74
N THR A 105 7.81 12.00 -9.07
CA THR A 105 9.11 11.41 -8.80
C THR A 105 9.12 10.97 -7.35
N VAL A 106 9.14 9.66 -7.13
CA VAL A 106 8.97 8.99 -5.83
C VAL A 106 9.96 9.53 -4.77
N ALA A 107 11.09 10.02 -5.23
CA ALA A 107 12.14 10.63 -4.43
C ALA A 107 11.74 11.83 -3.58
N ALA A 108 10.84 12.68 -4.09
CA ALA A 108 10.42 13.90 -3.39
C ALA A 108 9.49 13.65 -2.20
N GLN A 109 9.07 12.40 -1.96
CA GLN A 109 8.09 12.05 -0.92
C GLN A 109 8.62 11.12 0.18
N ILE A 110 9.91 10.74 0.13
CA ILE A 110 10.48 9.80 1.09
C ILE A 110 11.30 10.55 2.13
N HIS A 111 10.75 10.63 3.34
CA HIS A 111 11.41 11.18 4.54
C HIS A 111 11.69 10.05 5.53
N ASP A 112 12.43 10.37 6.58
CA ASP A 112 12.63 9.42 7.68
C ASP A 112 11.27 8.97 8.25
N GLY A 113 11.10 7.66 8.40
CA GLY A 113 9.84 7.06 8.83
C GLY A 113 8.78 6.89 7.73
N SER A 114 8.99 7.37 6.50
CA SER A 114 8.03 7.20 5.39
C SER A 114 7.84 5.74 5.04
N PHE A 115 6.58 5.37 4.74
CA PHE A 115 6.22 4.04 4.23
C PHE A 115 6.17 4.03 2.71
N VAL A 116 6.59 2.93 2.12
CA VAL A 116 6.55 2.68 0.68
C VAL A 116 5.96 1.30 0.38
N ARG A 117 5.27 1.17 -0.76
CA ARG A 117 4.83 -0.12 -1.32
C ARG A 117 5.94 -0.69 -2.20
N VAL A 118 6.38 -1.90 -1.89
CA VAL A 118 7.52 -2.52 -2.56
C VAL A 118 7.06 -3.62 -3.51
N TYR A 119 7.54 -3.51 -4.75
CA TYR A 119 7.26 -4.44 -5.84
C TYR A 119 8.55 -5.00 -6.43
N SER A 120 8.45 -6.20 -7.01
CA SER A 120 9.49 -6.73 -7.88
C SER A 120 9.44 -6.07 -9.27
N ALA A 121 10.43 -6.36 -10.12
CA ALA A 121 10.44 -5.95 -11.51
C ALA A 121 9.27 -6.54 -12.34
N GLU A 122 8.69 -7.64 -11.89
CA GLU A 122 7.51 -8.30 -12.48
C GLU A 122 6.17 -7.74 -11.92
N ASP A 123 6.21 -6.60 -11.23
CA ASP A 123 5.05 -5.95 -10.62
C ASP A 123 4.34 -6.77 -9.52
N VAL A 124 5.07 -7.70 -8.87
CA VAL A 124 4.57 -8.48 -7.75
C VAL A 124 4.74 -7.69 -6.45
N PHE A 125 3.67 -7.50 -5.70
CA PHE A 125 3.68 -6.81 -4.42
C PHE A 125 4.28 -7.69 -3.33
N TYR A 126 5.32 -7.20 -2.65
CA TYR A 126 6.00 -7.89 -1.57
C TYR A 126 5.66 -7.38 -0.18
N GLY A 127 5.30 -6.09 -0.07
CA GLY A 127 4.95 -5.54 1.24
C GLY A 127 5.14 -4.05 1.36
N ILE A 128 5.03 -3.62 2.61
CA ILE A 128 5.27 -2.25 3.04
C ILE A 128 6.61 -2.20 3.75
N TYR A 129 7.43 -1.25 3.35
CA TYR A 129 8.72 -0.97 3.95
C TYR A 129 8.74 0.45 4.50
N GLN A 130 9.52 0.67 5.53
CA GLN A 130 9.74 1.97 6.13
C GLN A 130 11.17 2.44 5.82
N TYR A 131 11.29 3.68 5.38
CA TYR A 131 12.59 4.29 5.15
C TYR A 131 13.19 4.79 6.46
N THR A 132 14.47 4.52 6.69
CA THR A 132 15.23 5.02 7.83
C THR A 132 16.42 5.83 7.33
N GLN A 133 16.41 7.11 7.64
CA GLN A 133 17.46 8.05 7.24
C GLN A 133 18.81 7.72 7.89
N ALA A 134 18.81 7.28 9.14
CA ALA A 134 20.03 6.93 9.89
C ALA A 134 20.84 5.83 9.18
N GLU A 135 20.18 4.83 8.63
CA GLU A 135 20.81 3.70 7.93
C GLU A 135 20.74 3.82 6.40
N LYS A 136 20.03 4.84 5.87
CA LYS A 136 19.77 5.08 4.43
C LYS A 136 19.23 3.83 3.72
N ARG A 137 18.29 3.12 4.36
CA ARG A 137 17.71 1.88 3.85
C ARG A 137 16.24 1.76 4.15
N PHE A 138 15.59 0.90 3.39
CA PHE A 138 14.22 0.50 3.57
C PHE A 138 14.17 -0.78 4.39
N ILE A 139 13.49 -0.74 5.53
CA ILE A 139 13.34 -1.86 6.46
C ILE A 139 11.93 -2.43 6.30
N PRO A 140 11.75 -3.76 6.22
CA PRO A 140 10.44 -4.36 6.09
C PRO A 140 9.58 -4.04 7.31
N TYR A 141 8.41 -3.45 7.07
CA TYR A 141 7.40 -3.19 8.11
C TYR A 141 6.33 -4.28 8.11
N LYS A 142 5.80 -4.64 6.93
CA LYS A 142 4.82 -5.71 6.77
C LYS A 142 5.00 -6.40 5.43
N MET A 143 5.22 -7.71 5.47
CA MET A 143 5.41 -8.53 4.29
C MET A 143 4.12 -9.21 3.85
N PHE A 144 3.93 -9.29 2.52
CA PHE A 144 2.85 -10.01 1.86
C PHE A 144 3.49 -10.88 0.77
N LEU A 145 4.13 -11.96 1.19
CA LEU A 145 4.84 -12.83 0.26
C LEU A 145 3.86 -13.49 -0.72
N PRO A 146 4.14 -13.48 -2.02
CA PRO A 146 3.37 -14.24 -3.00
C PRO A 146 3.49 -15.73 -2.66
N GLN A 147 2.35 -16.42 -2.69
CA GLN A 147 2.28 -17.89 -2.51
C GLN A 147 2.55 -18.60 -3.83
#